data_fda88511c2fdfb78cd62c72720c26053
#
_entry.id   fda88511c2fdfb78cd62c72720c26053
#
_cell.length_a   1.000
_cell.length_b   1.000
_cell.length_c   1.000
_cell.angle_alpha   90.00
_cell.angle_beta   90.00
_cell.angle_gamma   90.00
#
_symmetry.space_group_name_H-M   'P 1'
#
loop_
_entity.id
_entity.type
_entity.pdbx_description
1 polymer ?
#
loop_
_entity_poly.entity_id
_entity_poly.type
_entity_poly.pdbx_seq_one_letter_code
_entity_poly.pdbx_strand_id
1 'polypeptide(L)'
;MNKNIIITGGLGFIGSNLIETLIKKKYFVVNVDKANYASNFYNTKRFHNLPNYKFYKLDINNKKKIKTIFNKYKPSAIFNLAAETHVDRSIDNPDQFIKSNIFGVYNLLEIFREFQKKNKKSKFIHISTDEVFGDVLRGRSKETDAYKPSSPYAASKASSDHLVYSYIRTYKLNGIVTNCSNNYGPNQHPEKLIPKLIYNIINNISLPIYGKGINSREWIYVKDHCE
;
A
#
# COMPACT_ATOMS: atom_id res chain seq x y z
N MET A 1 1.04 -13.02 22.97
CA MET A 1 1.51 -11.87 22.15
C MET A 1 0.30 -11.10 21.67
N ASN A 2 0.36 -9.77 21.62
CA ASN A 2 -0.70 -8.95 21.02
C ASN A 2 -0.78 -9.28 19.50
N LYS A 3 -1.96 -9.69 19.03
CA LYS A 3 -2.20 -10.09 17.64
C LYS A 3 -2.94 -9.00 16.81
N ASN A 4 -2.99 -7.77 17.32
CA ASN A 4 -3.67 -6.69 16.61
C ASN A 4 -2.77 -6.10 15.54
N ILE A 5 -3.28 -6.01 14.32
CA ILE A 5 -2.61 -5.43 13.15
C ILE A 5 -3.49 -4.29 12.61
N ILE A 6 -2.88 -3.15 12.32
CA ILE A 6 -3.55 -2.10 11.53
C ILE A 6 -3.11 -2.24 10.07
N ILE A 7 -4.07 -2.17 9.16
CA ILE A 7 -3.84 -2.08 7.72
C ILE A 7 -4.46 -0.77 7.23
N THR A 8 -3.70 0.08 6.58
CA THR A 8 -4.24 1.22 5.84
C THR A 8 -4.34 0.87 4.35
N GLY A 9 -5.39 1.32 3.68
CA GLY A 9 -5.64 0.96 2.27
C GLY A 9 -6.18 -0.47 2.09
N GLY A 10 -6.87 -1.01 3.09
CA GLY A 10 -7.31 -2.41 3.07
C GLY A 10 -8.53 -2.72 2.21
N LEU A 11 -9.22 -1.72 1.64
CA LEU A 11 -10.26 -1.93 0.62
C LEU A 11 -9.67 -2.07 -0.78
N GLY A 12 -8.39 -1.73 -0.96
CA GLY A 12 -7.67 -1.88 -2.21
C GLY A 12 -7.28 -3.33 -2.52
N PHE A 13 -6.62 -3.50 -3.65
CA PHE A 13 -6.21 -4.80 -4.20
C PHE A 13 -5.29 -5.58 -3.23
N ILE A 14 -4.08 -5.09 -2.98
CA ILE A 14 -3.09 -5.79 -2.14
C ILE A 14 -3.60 -5.84 -0.68
N GLY A 15 -4.14 -4.73 -0.17
CA GLY A 15 -4.63 -4.63 1.20
C GLY A 15 -5.71 -5.66 1.54
N SER A 16 -6.66 -5.92 0.63
CA SER A 16 -7.72 -6.91 0.86
C SER A 16 -7.21 -8.35 0.88
N ASN A 17 -6.20 -8.67 0.07
CA ASN A 17 -5.54 -9.98 0.09
C ASN A 17 -4.69 -10.16 1.37
N LEU A 18 -3.99 -9.12 1.82
CA LEU A 18 -3.26 -9.15 3.09
C LEU A 18 -4.21 -9.33 4.29
N ILE A 19 -5.37 -8.66 4.29
CA ILE A 19 -6.42 -8.86 5.31
C ILE A 19 -6.84 -10.33 5.37
N GLU A 20 -7.10 -10.95 4.23
CA GLU A 20 -7.46 -12.37 4.17
C GLU A 20 -6.39 -13.26 4.78
N THR A 21 -5.12 -13.06 4.39
CA THR A 21 -3.96 -13.82 4.91
C THR A 21 -3.86 -13.69 6.43
N LEU A 22 -3.97 -12.46 6.96
CA LEU A 22 -3.85 -12.22 8.39
C LEU A 22 -5.04 -12.77 9.20
N ILE A 23 -6.26 -12.69 8.67
CA ILE A 23 -7.45 -13.29 9.31
C ILE A 23 -7.31 -14.81 9.39
N LYS A 24 -6.84 -15.47 8.32
CA LYS A 24 -6.55 -16.91 8.32
C LYS A 24 -5.49 -17.28 9.35
N LYS A 25 -4.49 -16.44 9.54
CA LYS A 25 -3.43 -16.58 10.57
C LYS A 25 -3.92 -16.16 11.99
N LYS A 26 -5.24 -15.91 12.18
CA LYS A 26 -5.87 -15.58 13.48
C LYS A 26 -5.41 -14.26 14.09
N TYR A 27 -4.99 -13.29 13.29
CA TYR A 27 -4.77 -11.93 13.74
C TYR A 27 -6.09 -11.17 13.87
N PHE A 28 -6.12 -10.18 14.76
CA PHE A 28 -7.18 -9.18 14.78
C PHE A 28 -6.78 -8.04 13.85
N VAL A 29 -7.55 -7.81 12.80
CA VAL A 29 -7.24 -6.84 11.76
C VAL A 29 -8.11 -5.60 11.89
N VAL A 30 -7.47 -4.45 12.02
CA VAL A 30 -8.10 -3.13 11.96
C VAL A 30 -7.81 -2.54 10.60
N ASN A 31 -8.81 -2.52 9.72
CA ASN A 31 -8.72 -1.94 8.40
C ASN A 31 -9.12 -0.46 8.43
N VAL A 32 -8.24 0.40 7.96
CA VAL A 32 -8.46 1.84 7.81
C VAL A 32 -8.35 2.22 6.34
N ASP A 33 -9.41 2.75 5.75
CA ASP A 33 -9.44 3.15 4.35
C ASP A 33 -10.36 4.37 4.16
N LYS A 34 -9.95 5.33 3.34
CA LYS A 34 -10.78 6.51 3.05
C LYS A 34 -11.93 6.20 2.10
N ALA A 35 -11.91 5.04 1.47
CA ALA A 35 -12.88 4.56 0.48
C ALA A 35 -12.96 5.51 -0.74
N ASN A 36 -11.82 5.69 -1.43
CA ASN A 36 -11.76 6.43 -2.69
C ASN A 36 -12.20 5.56 -3.89
N TYR A 37 -12.02 6.08 -5.11
CA TYR A 37 -12.42 5.40 -6.36
C TYR A 37 -11.78 4.01 -6.55
N ALA A 38 -10.54 3.80 -6.06
CA ALA A 38 -9.82 2.54 -6.19
C ALA A 38 -10.17 1.53 -5.08
N SER A 39 -10.99 1.93 -4.11
CA SER A 39 -11.42 1.10 -3.00
C SER A 39 -12.70 0.35 -3.37
N ASN A 40 -12.79 -0.93 -3.01
CA ASN A 40 -13.99 -1.71 -3.23
C ASN A 40 -14.41 -2.43 -1.94
N PHE A 41 -15.57 -2.06 -1.38
CA PHE A 41 -16.15 -2.69 -0.19
C PHE A 41 -16.40 -4.19 -0.36
N TYR A 42 -16.66 -4.62 -1.59
CA TYR A 42 -16.88 -6.04 -1.89
C TYR A 42 -15.66 -6.90 -1.55
N ASN A 43 -14.45 -6.36 -1.72
CA ASN A 43 -13.20 -7.06 -1.44
C ASN A 43 -13.11 -7.57 0.01
N THR A 44 -13.74 -6.87 0.96
CA THR A 44 -13.70 -7.21 2.39
C THR A 44 -15.05 -7.59 2.98
N LYS A 45 -16.12 -7.62 2.18
CA LYS A 45 -17.51 -7.89 2.63
C LYS A 45 -17.61 -9.15 3.50
N ARG A 46 -16.93 -10.22 3.10
CA ARG A 46 -16.92 -11.52 3.81
C ARG A 46 -16.32 -11.47 5.23
N PHE A 47 -15.58 -10.41 5.56
CA PHE A 47 -14.91 -10.28 6.86
C PHE A 47 -15.70 -9.42 7.85
N HIS A 48 -16.72 -8.65 7.41
CA HIS A 48 -17.38 -7.63 8.22
C HIS A 48 -18.01 -8.18 9.50
N ASN A 49 -18.51 -9.42 9.47
CA ASN A 49 -19.14 -10.09 10.62
C ASN A 49 -18.16 -10.95 11.44
N LEU A 50 -16.88 -10.96 11.11
CA LEU A 50 -15.91 -11.73 11.88
C LEU A 50 -15.49 -10.99 13.15
N PRO A 51 -15.37 -11.70 14.30
CA PRO A 51 -15.01 -11.08 15.57
C PRO A 51 -13.58 -10.50 15.59
N ASN A 52 -12.73 -10.95 14.68
CA ASN A 52 -11.35 -10.52 14.56
C ASN A 52 -11.09 -9.53 13.41
N TYR A 53 -12.15 -8.83 12.95
CA TYR A 53 -12.04 -7.79 11.94
C TYR A 53 -12.80 -6.52 12.36
N LYS A 54 -12.22 -5.35 12.09
CA LYS A 54 -12.87 -4.06 12.27
C LYS A 54 -12.49 -3.09 11.15
N PHE A 55 -13.50 -2.49 10.54
CA PHE A 55 -13.32 -1.47 9.50
C PHE A 55 -13.58 -0.07 10.03
N TYR A 56 -12.75 0.89 9.57
CA TYR A 56 -12.91 2.33 9.76
C TYR A 56 -12.81 3.04 8.42
N LYS A 57 -13.90 3.70 8.00
CA LYS A 57 -13.85 4.64 6.87
C LYS A 57 -13.19 5.92 7.35
N LEU A 58 -11.89 6.06 7.05
CA LEU A 58 -11.09 7.16 7.59
C LEU A 58 -9.87 7.43 6.70
N ASP A 59 -9.61 8.73 6.45
CA ASP A 59 -8.38 9.19 5.80
C ASP A 59 -7.22 9.18 6.81
N ILE A 60 -6.04 8.70 6.38
CA ILE A 60 -4.81 8.70 7.19
C ILE A 60 -4.32 10.12 7.51
N ASN A 61 -4.79 11.14 6.80
CA ASN A 61 -4.57 12.54 7.11
C ASN A 61 -5.32 13.01 8.37
N ASN A 62 -6.33 12.28 8.83
CA ASN A 62 -7.01 12.60 10.09
C ASN A 62 -6.22 12.11 11.30
N LYS A 63 -5.13 12.82 11.60
CA LYS A 63 -4.16 12.48 12.66
C LYS A 63 -4.84 12.16 14.01
N LYS A 64 -5.85 12.95 14.41
CA LYS A 64 -6.55 12.78 15.69
C LYS A 64 -7.26 11.41 15.77
N LYS A 65 -8.05 11.07 14.76
CA LYS A 65 -8.79 9.79 14.73
C LYS A 65 -7.86 8.59 14.58
N ILE A 66 -6.81 8.69 13.76
CA ILE A 66 -5.79 7.63 13.64
C ILE A 66 -5.10 7.38 15.00
N LYS A 67 -4.70 8.44 15.71
CA LYS A 67 -4.10 8.31 17.06
C LYS A 67 -5.06 7.59 18.05
N THR A 68 -6.35 7.86 17.97
CA THR A 68 -7.36 7.16 18.78
C THR A 68 -7.39 5.66 18.48
N ILE A 69 -7.29 5.27 17.19
CA ILE A 69 -7.24 3.86 16.76
C ILE A 69 -5.98 3.17 17.32
N PHE A 70 -4.81 3.81 17.21
CA PHE A 70 -3.56 3.26 17.77
C PHE A 70 -3.66 3.02 19.27
N ASN A 71 -4.20 4.00 20.01
CA ASN A 71 -4.35 3.90 21.48
C ASN A 71 -5.34 2.79 21.88
N LYS A 72 -6.42 2.64 21.11
CA LYS A 72 -7.45 1.62 21.36
C LYS A 72 -6.95 0.22 21.12
N TYR A 73 -6.30 -0.02 19.98
CA TYR A 73 -5.95 -1.37 19.53
C TYR A 73 -4.51 -1.77 19.88
N LYS A 74 -3.63 -0.82 20.19
CA LYS A 74 -2.22 -1.06 20.54
C LYS A 74 -1.58 -2.07 19.58
N PRO A 75 -1.50 -1.78 18.26
CA PRO A 75 -1.09 -2.76 17.25
C PRO A 75 0.33 -3.27 17.46
N SER A 76 0.56 -4.55 17.17
CA SER A 76 1.89 -5.15 17.08
C SER A 76 2.59 -4.79 15.77
N ALA A 77 1.82 -4.49 14.73
CA ALA A 77 2.34 -3.93 13.48
C ALA A 77 1.29 -3.07 12.78
N ILE A 78 1.77 -2.11 11.98
CA ILE A 78 1.00 -1.41 10.99
C ILE A 78 1.56 -1.72 9.61
N PHE A 79 0.70 -2.09 8.65
CA PHE A 79 1.00 -2.17 7.24
C PHE A 79 0.40 -0.97 6.53
N ASN A 80 1.25 -0.10 6.00
CA ASN A 80 0.81 1.08 5.28
C ASN A 80 0.76 0.80 3.78
N LEU A 81 -0.47 0.50 3.28
CA LEU A 81 -0.76 0.34 1.86
C LEU A 81 -1.63 1.49 1.32
N ALA A 82 -2.09 2.41 2.19
CA ALA A 82 -2.87 3.56 1.74
C ALA A 82 -2.03 4.46 0.84
N ALA A 83 -2.42 4.54 -0.43
CA ALA A 83 -1.77 5.38 -1.44
C ALA A 83 -2.73 5.67 -2.60
N GLU A 84 -2.50 6.78 -3.29
CA GLU A 84 -2.95 6.95 -4.68
C GLU A 84 -1.92 6.26 -5.59
N THR A 85 -2.38 5.46 -6.59
CA THR A 85 -1.50 4.51 -7.30
C THR A 85 -1.62 4.52 -8.82
N HIS A 86 -2.42 5.40 -9.41
CA HIS A 86 -2.62 5.45 -10.86
C HIS A 86 -1.68 6.46 -11.49
N VAL A 87 -0.69 5.99 -12.28
CA VAL A 87 0.35 6.85 -12.88
C VAL A 87 -0.25 7.96 -13.71
N ASP A 88 -1.14 7.66 -14.67
CA ASP A 88 -1.73 8.68 -15.56
C ASP A 88 -2.47 9.76 -14.77
N ARG A 89 -3.26 9.37 -13.76
CA ARG A 89 -3.92 10.33 -12.86
C ARG A 89 -2.94 11.18 -12.07
N SER A 90 -1.73 10.68 -11.80
CA SER A 90 -0.71 11.48 -11.12
C SER A 90 -0.12 12.56 -12.03
N ILE A 91 -0.14 12.33 -13.33
CA ILE A 91 0.28 13.30 -14.34
C ILE A 91 -0.78 14.40 -14.47
N ASP A 92 -2.06 14.01 -14.53
CA ASP A 92 -3.18 14.95 -14.67
C ASP A 92 -3.41 15.78 -13.39
N ASN A 93 -3.33 15.17 -12.21
CA ASN A 93 -3.56 15.83 -10.92
C ASN A 93 -2.68 15.24 -9.81
N PRO A 94 -1.47 15.77 -9.61
CA PRO A 94 -0.52 15.28 -8.61
C PRO A 94 -0.91 15.58 -7.15
N ASP A 95 -1.78 16.55 -6.89
CA ASP A 95 -2.16 17.02 -5.56
C ASP A 95 -2.58 15.90 -4.61
N GLN A 96 -3.42 14.98 -5.10
CA GLN A 96 -3.92 13.87 -4.28
C GLN A 96 -2.80 12.90 -3.90
N PHE A 97 -1.81 12.76 -4.78
CA PHE A 97 -0.63 11.91 -4.53
C PHE A 97 0.24 12.51 -3.44
N ILE A 98 0.50 13.81 -3.48
CA ILE A 98 1.25 14.54 -2.43
C ILE A 98 0.52 14.41 -1.09
N LYS A 99 -0.79 14.69 -1.07
CA LYS A 99 -1.60 14.63 0.17
C LYS A 99 -1.66 13.21 0.76
N SER A 100 -1.92 12.20 -0.08
CA SER A 100 -2.06 10.82 0.42
C SER A 100 -0.71 10.16 0.67
N ASN A 101 0.21 10.22 -0.31
CA ASN A 101 1.43 9.42 -0.27
C ASN A 101 2.55 10.06 0.55
N ILE A 102 2.57 11.40 0.69
CA ILE A 102 3.60 12.08 1.47
C ILE A 102 3.04 12.52 2.82
N PHE A 103 2.04 13.42 2.84
CA PHE A 103 1.50 13.93 4.10
C PHE A 103 0.82 12.85 4.93
N GLY A 104 0.08 11.93 4.30
CA GLY A 104 -0.53 10.79 4.98
C GLY A 104 0.50 9.90 5.65
N VAL A 105 1.60 9.59 4.95
CA VAL A 105 2.71 8.79 5.51
C VAL A 105 3.40 9.53 6.65
N TYR A 106 3.70 10.84 6.49
CA TYR A 106 4.24 11.67 7.57
C TYR A 106 3.37 11.62 8.82
N ASN A 107 2.05 11.76 8.69
CA ASN A 107 1.12 11.67 9.81
C ASN A 107 1.19 10.32 10.53
N LEU A 108 1.22 9.23 9.77
CA LEU A 108 1.35 7.89 10.34
C LEU A 108 2.68 7.69 11.07
N LEU A 109 3.78 8.20 10.50
CA LEU A 109 5.11 8.13 11.11
C LEU A 109 5.16 8.90 12.44
N GLU A 110 4.59 10.11 12.52
CA GLU A 110 4.53 10.88 13.75
C GLU A 110 3.71 10.17 14.83
N ILE A 111 2.56 9.60 14.47
CA ILE A 111 1.73 8.82 15.39
C ILE A 111 2.49 7.58 15.87
N PHE A 112 3.12 6.85 14.93
CA PHE A 112 3.85 5.64 15.26
C PHE A 112 5.08 5.92 16.12
N ARG A 113 5.81 7.00 15.86
CA ARG A 113 6.95 7.44 16.67
C ARG A 113 6.55 7.65 18.14
N GLU A 114 5.45 8.36 18.39
CA GLU A 114 4.93 8.54 19.74
C GLU A 114 4.45 7.22 20.37
N PHE A 115 3.75 6.40 19.59
CA PHE A 115 3.23 5.12 20.02
C PHE A 115 4.35 4.12 20.40
N GLN A 116 5.42 4.06 19.60
CA GLN A 116 6.56 3.15 19.80
C GLN A 116 7.31 3.41 21.10
N LYS A 117 7.30 4.62 21.67
CA LYS A 117 7.94 4.92 22.97
C LYS A 117 7.50 3.95 24.07
N LYS A 118 6.21 3.58 24.06
CA LYS A 118 5.60 2.64 25.02
C LYS A 118 5.41 1.23 24.45
N ASN A 119 5.60 1.02 23.16
CA ASN A 119 5.33 -0.23 22.44
C ASN A 119 6.51 -0.61 21.54
N LYS A 120 7.69 -0.76 22.14
CA LYS A 120 8.99 -0.91 21.44
C LYS A 120 9.07 -2.07 20.43
N LYS A 121 8.24 -3.12 20.61
CA LYS A 121 8.21 -4.30 19.71
C LYS A 121 7.31 -4.11 18.48
N SER A 122 6.52 -3.05 18.44
CA SER A 122 5.65 -2.78 17.28
C SER A 122 6.47 -2.44 16.05
N LYS A 123 5.96 -2.79 14.86
CA LYS A 123 6.62 -2.57 13.56
C LYS A 123 5.80 -1.68 12.66
N PHE A 124 6.47 -0.85 11.89
CA PHE A 124 5.89 -0.06 10.80
C PHE A 124 6.38 -0.63 9.47
N ILE A 125 5.49 -1.22 8.68
CA ILE A 125 5.79 -1.78 7.38
C ILE A 125 5.19 -0.86 6.31
N HIS A 126 6.04 -0.24 5.51
CA HIS A 126 5.65 0.65 4.41
C HIS A 126 5.76 -0.09 3.09
N ILE A 127 4.61 -0.24 2.42
CA ILE A 127 4.57 -0.88 1.12
C ILE A 127 4.81 0.17 0.05
N SER A 128 5.96 0.07 -0.61
CA SER A 128 6.38 0.91 -1.72
C SER A 128 6.30 0.16 -3.06
N THR A 129 7.05 0.58 -4.04
CA THR A 129 7.02 0.09 -5.42
C THR A 129 8.43 0.08 -6.01
N ASP A 130 8.67 -0.79 -6.97
CA ASP A 130 9.89 -0.78 -7.79
C ASP A 130 10.01 0.46 -8.69
N GLU A 131 8.89 1.15 -8.99
CA GLU A 131 8.89 2.36 -9.81
C GLU A 131 9.72 3.52 -9.22
N VAL A 132 10.07 3.46 -7.93
CA VAL A 132 10.98 4.45 -7.30
C VAL A 132 12.38 4.41 -7.89
N PHE A 133 12.80 3.28 -8.46
CA PHE A 133 14.12 3.12 -9.11
C PHE A 133 14.15 3.66 -10.54
N GLY A 134 12.96 3.93 -11.14
CA GLY A 134 12.82 4.40 -12.52
C GLY A 134 12.97 3.29 -13.55
N ASP A 135 13.25 3.68 -14.79
CA ASP A 135 13.36 2.73 -15.91
C ASP A 135 14.67 1.95 -15.85
N VAL A 136 14.58 0.63 -15.87
CA VAL A 136 15.71 -0.30 -15.90
C VAL A 136 15.84 -0.87 -17.30
N LEU A 137 16.79 -0.34 -18.08
CA LEU A 137 16.99 -0.76 -19.47
C LEU A 137 17.65 -2.13 -19.58
N ARG A 138 18.47 -2.50 -18.61
CA ARG A 138 19.18 -3.82 -18.56
C ARG A 138 19.40 -4.23 -17.10
N GLY A 139 19.25 -5.52 -16.81
CA GLY A 139 19.47 -6.06 -15.46
C GLY A 139 18.28 -5.84 -14.53
N ARG A 140 18.55 -5.66 -13.24
CA ARG A 140 17.57 -5.50 -12.15
C ARG A 140 18.02 -4.43 -11.18
N SER A 141 17.09 -3.70 -10.60
CA SER A 141 17.38 -2.80 -9.47
C SER A 141 17.69 -3.59 -8.20
N LYS A 142 18.58 -3.04 -7.39
CA LYS A 142 18.90 -3.50 -6.04
C LYS A 142 18.39 -2.47 -5.03
N GLU A 143 18.19 -2.90 -3.80
CA GLU A 143 17.71 -2.03 -2.71
C GLU A 143 18.70 -0.88 -2.39
N THR A 144 19.95 -1.01 -2.84
CA THR A 144 21.01 0.00 -2.66
C THR A 144 21.10 1.00 -3.81
N ASP A 145 20.35 0.79 -4.89
CA ASP A 145 20.39 1.67 -6.05
C ASP A 145 19.74 3.01 -5.76
N ALA A 146 20.22 4.05 -6.42
CA ALA A 146 19.64 5.38 -6.27
C ALA A 146 18.23 5.45 -6.89
N TYR A 147 17.31 6.09 -6.18
CA TYR A 147 15.97 6.34 -6.70
C TYR A 147 16.00 7.33 -7.86
N LYS A 148 15.29 7.02 -8.95
CA LYS A 148 15.17 7.82 -10.18
C LYS A 148 13.72 7.80 -10.68
N PRO A 149 12.75 8.24 -9.86
CA PRO A 149 11.34 8.14 -10.21
C PRO A 149 11.01 8.90 -11.49
N SER A 150 10.23 8.29 -12.40
CA SER A 150 9.88 8.84 -13.72
C SER A 150 8.46 9.43 -13.80
N SER A 151 7.69 9.39 -12.71
CA SER A 151 6.34 9.93 -12.66
C SER A 151 6.04 10.63 -11.33
N PRO A 152 5.03 11.54 -11.26
CA PRO A 152 4.62 12.14 -9.98
C PRO A 152 4.19 11.10 -8.94
N TYR A 153 3.55 10.00 -9.35
CA TYR A 153 3.28 8.85 -8.48
C TYR A 153 4.57 8.26 -7.91
N ALA A 154 5.51 7.86 -8.77
CA ALA A 154 6.77 7.27 -8.35
C ALA A 154 7.58 8.23 -7.46
N ALA A 155 7.60 9.53 -7.79
CA ALA A 155 8.23 10.57 -6.99
C ALA A 155 7.58 10.71 -5.60
N SER A 156 6.25 10.63 -5.50
CA SER A 156 5.54 10.66 -4.21
C SER A 156 5.85 9.44 -3.34
N LYS A 157 6.01 8.26 -3.95
CA LYS A 157 6.42 7.03 -3.26
C LYS A 157 7.88 7.10 -2.82
N ALA A 158 8.81 7.54 -3.68
CA ALA A 158 10.21 7.76 -3.33
C ALA A 158 10.35 8.74 -2.16
N SER A 159 9.57 9.84 -2.17
CA SER A 159 9.54 10.81 -1.08
C SER A 159 9.08 10.18 0.25
N SER A 160 8.04 9.35 0.22
CA SER A 160 7.59 8.65 1.42
C SER A 160 8.59 7.61 1.92
N ASP A 161 9.27 6.90 1.03
CA ASP A 161 10.35 5.97 1.40
C ASP A 161 11.49 6.71 2.13
N HIS A 162 11.93 7.86 1.57
CA HIS A 162 12.94 8.70 2.22
C HIS A 162 12.49 9.23 3.59
N LEU A 163 11.21 9.57 3.76
CA LEU A 163 10.66 9.91 5.07
C LEU A 163 10.78 8.71 6.03
N VAL A 164 10.36 7.52 5.63
CA VAL A 164 10.45 6.32 6.47
C VAL A 164 11.91 6.03 6.86
N TYR A 165 12.85 6.05 5.90
CA TYR A 165 14.27 5.85 6.18
C TYR A 165 14.84 6.91 7.13
N SER A 166 14.46 8.18 6.96
CA SER A 166 14.88 9.25 7.87
C SER A 166 14.40 9.03 9.30
N TYR A 167 13.14 8.55 9.47
CA TYR A 167 12.59 8.23 10.79
C TYR A 167 13.25 7.01 11.43
N ILE A 168 13.54 5.97 10.64
CA ILE A 168 14.32 4.81 11.11
C ILE A 168 15.67 5.26 11.63
N ARG A 169 16.39 6.08 10.87
CA ARG A 169 17.73 6.55 11.23
C ARG A 169 17.73 7.49 12.44
N THR A 170 16.88 8.52 12.39
CA THR A 170 16.89 9.62 13.39
C THR A 170 16.22 9.21 14.69
N TYR A 171 15.04 8.59 14.62
CA TYR A 171 14.23 8.28 15.80
C TYR A 171 14.30 6.81 16.22
N LYS A 172 15.14 6.00 15.55
CA LYS A 172 15.23 4.55 15.77
C LYS A 172 13.88 3.85 15.66
N LEU A 173 13.08 4.32 14.71
CA LEU A 173 11.77 3.76 14.43
C LEU A 173 11.94 2.31 13.92
N ASN A 174 11.16 1.38 14.47
CA ASN A 174 11.17 -0.03 14.03
C ASN A 174 10.37 -0.15 12.72
N GLY A 175 10.97 0.27 11.62
CA GLY A 175 10.35 0.38 10.30
C GLY A 175 11.00 -0.53 9.27
N ILE A 176 10.22 -0.89 8.26
CA ILE A 176 10.64 -1.65 7.08
C ILE A 176 9.98 -0.98 5.87
N VAL A 177 10.74 -0.82 4.78
CA VAL A 177 10.21 -0.45 3.46
C VAL A 177 10.32 -1.66 2.55
N THR A 178 9.28 -1.94 1.77
CA THR A 178 9.28 -3.00 0.77
C THR A 178 8.99 -2.42 -0.61
N ASN A 179 9.82 -2.74 -1.60
CA ASN A 179 9.65 -2.31 -2.98
C ASN A 179 9.21 -3.50 -3.82
N CYS A 180 7.91 -3.68 -3.98
CA CYS A 180 7.38 -4.81 -4.76
C CYS A 180 7.32 -4.47 -6.25
N SER A 181 7.47 -5.49 -7.10
CA SER A 181 7.17 -5.44 -8.52
C SER A 181 5.65 -5.38 -8.78
N ASN A 182 5.21 -5.36 -10.04
CA ASN A 182 3.79 -5.32 -10.37
C ASN A 182 3.06 -6.54 -9.81
N ASN A 183 2.04 -6.28 -9.02
CA ASN A 183 1.20 -7.35 -8.47
C ASN A 183 0.07 -7.70 -9.44
N TYR A 184 -0.31 -8.98 -9.48
CA TYR A 184 -1.51 -9.46 -10.17
C TYR A 184 -2.28 -10.46 -9.32
N GLY A 185 -3.58 -10.61 -9.57
CA GLY A 185 -4.41 -11.60 -8.88
C GLY A 185 -5.79 -11.12 -8.46
N PRO A 186 -6.46 -11.85 -7.54
CA PRO A 186 -7.82 -11.55 -7.09
C PRO A 186 -7.97 -10.13 -6.53
N ASN A 187 -9.11 -9.50 -6.81
CA ASN A 187 -9.47 -8.14 -6.39
C ASN A 187 -8.66 -7.01 -7.05
N GLN A 188 -7.87 -7.29 -8.10
CA GLN A 188 -7.18 -6.23 -8.84
C GLN A 188 -8.19 -5.35 -9.58
N HIS A 189 -7.96 -4.03 -9.55
CA HIS A 189 -8.87 -3.07 -10.17
C HIS A 189 -8.95 -3.28 -11.69
N PRO A 190 -10.17 -3.26 -12.30
CA PRO A 190 -10.38 -3.56 -13.72
C PRO A 190 -9.62 -2.67 -14.71
N GLU A 191 -9.21 -1.46 -14.30
CA GLU A 191 -8.40 -0.55 -15.13
C GLU A 191 -6.97 -1.05 -15.37
N LYS A 192 -6.47 -1.96 -14.52
CA LYS A 192 -5.10 -2.47 -14.61
C LYS A 192 -4.94 -3.48 -15.74
N LEU A 193 -3.71 -3.61 -16.25
CA LEU A 193 -3.40 -4.34 -17.47
C LEU A 193 -4.00 -5.76 -17.48
N ILE A 194 -3.64 -6.60 -16.52
CA ILE A 194 -4.04 -8.02 -16.53
C ILE A 194 -5.56 -8.20 -16.47
N PRO A 195 -6.31 -7.61 -15.50
CA PRO A 195 -7.76 -7.76 -15.50
C PRO A 195 -8.42 -7.13 -16.73
N LYS A 196 -7.87 -6.03 -17.29
CA LYS A 196 -8.37 -5.44 -18.53
C LYS A 196 -8.19 -6.37 -19.73
N LEU A 197 -7.04 -7.03 -19.85
CA LEU A 197 -6.80 -8.01 -20.91
C LEU A 197 -7.78 -9.19 -20.78
N ILE A 198 -7.97 -9.74 -19.58
CA ILE A 198 -8.91 -10.84 -19.32
C ILE A 198 -10.33 -10.42 -19.73
N TYR A 199 -10.79 -9.25 -19.29
CA TYR A 199 -12.11 -8.73 -19.62
C TYR A 199 -12.29 -8.58 -21.14
N ASN A 200 -11.30 -8.00 -21.83
CA ASN A 200 -11.37 -7.80 -23.27
C ASN A 200 -11.40 -9.13 -24.05
N ILE A 201 -10.60 -10.11 -23.65
CA ILE A 201 -10.58 -11.45 -24.25
C ILE A 201 -11.95 -12.12 -24.12
N ILE A 202 -12.53 -12.13 -22.90
CA ILE A 202 -13.85 -12.76 -22.65
C ILE A 202 -14.97 -12.10 -23.47
N ASN A 203 -14.87 -10.77 -23.71
CA ASN A 203 -15.89 -10.03 -24.43
C ASN A 203 -15.56 -9.81 -25.92
N ASN A 204 -14.54 -10.47 -26.46
CA ASN A 204 -14.09 -10.33 -27.85
C ASN A 204 -13.77 -8.86 -28.23
N ILE A 205 -13.21 -8.09 -27.30
CA ILE A 205 -12.77 -6.70 -27.50
C ILE A 205 -11.27 -6.70 -27.81
N SER A 206 -10.82 -5.77 -28.69
CA SER A 206 -9.42 -5.62 -29.04
C SER A 206 -8.54 -5.39 -27.81
N LEU A 207 -7.36 -6.02 -27.81
CA LEU A 207 -6.39 -5.86 -26.71
C LEU A 207 -5.62 -4.54 -26.88
N PRO A 208 -5.50 -3.74 -25.82
CA PRO A 208 -4.72 -2.51 -25.87
C PRO A 208 -3.22 -2.81 -25.93
N ILE A 209 -2.52 -2.17 -26.86
CA ILE A 209 -1.05 -2.17 -26.91
C ILE A 209 -0.58 -0.76 -26.53
N TYR A 210 0.19 -0.64 -25.47
CA TYR A 210 0.74 0.64 -25.03
C TYR A 210 2.06 0.93 -25.77
N GLY A 211 2.10 2.08 -26.44
CA GLY A 211 3.25 2.49 -27.25
C GLY A 211 3.56 1.47 -28.35
N LYS A 212 4.80 1.00 -28.41
CA LYS A 212 5.26 -0.03 -29.37
C LYS A 212 5.16 -1.47 -28.82
N GLY A 213 4.61 -1.67 -27.64
CA GLY A 213 4.49 -3.00 -27.00
C GLY A 213 5.82 -3.62 -26.54
N ILE A 214 6.89 -2.84 -26.43
CA ILE A 214 8.23 -3.31 -26.07
C ILE A 214 8.53 -3.22 -24.58
N ASN A 215 7.58 -2.69 -23.79
CA ASN A 215 7.76 -2.54 -22.35
C ASN A 215 7.78 -3.90 -21.66
N SER A 216 8.80 -4.16 -20.85
CA SER A 216 8.89 -5.32 -19.98
C SER A 216 8.58 -4.93 -18.53
N ARG A 217 7.95 -5.82 -17.79
CA ARG A 217 7.64 -5.66 -16.37
C ARG A 217 7.82 -6.98 -15.64
N GLU A 218 8.31 -6.92 -14.41
CA GLU A 218 8.27 -8.07 -13.50
C GLU A 218 6.91 -8.14 -12.80
N TRP A 219 6.47 -9.36 -12.50
CA TRP A 219 5.16 -9.62 -11.89
C TRP A 219 5.28 -10.57 -10.72
N ILE A 220 4.55 -10.25 -9.64
CA ILE A 220 4.41 -11.12 -8.48
C ILE A 220 2.93 -11.41 -8.22
N TYR A 221 2.62 -12.66 -7.92
CA TYR A 221 1.27 -13.01 -7.51
C TYR A 221 0.95 -12.40 -6.15
N VAL A 222 -0.21 -11.75 -6.03
CA VAL A 222 -0.54 -10.94 -4.85
C VAL A 222 -0.56 -11.74 -3.55
N LYS A 223 -0.90 -13.04 -3.59
CA LYS A 223 -0.88 -13.86 -2.38
C LYS A 223 0.53 -14.20 -1.93
N ASP A 224 1.46 -14.43 -2.86
CA ASP A 224 2.87 -14.64 -2.55
C ASP A 224 3.49 -13.37 -1.94
N HIS A 225 3.07 -12.19 -2.44
CA HIS A 225 3.48 -10.92 -1.84
C HIS A 225 2.92 -10.72 -0.42
N CYS A 226 1.76 -11.28 -0.11
CA CYS A 226 1.11 -11.15 1.21
C CYS A 226 1.61 -12.19 2.25
N GLU A 227 2.34 -13.21 1.86
CA GLU A 227 2.91 -14.25 2.74
C GLU A 227 4.23 -13.87 3.36
#